data_1a8bbefe2480b1a475a30787e7b0d9dc
#
_entry.id   1a8bbefe2480b1a475a30787e7b0d9dc
#
_cell.length_a   1.000
_cell.length_b   1.000
_cell.length_c   1.000
_cell.angle_alpha   90.00
_cell.angle_beta   90.00
_cell.angle_gamma   90.00
#
_symmetry.space_group_name_H-M   'P 1'
#
loop_
_entity.id
_entity.type
_entity.pdbx_description
1 polymer ?
#
loop_
_entity_poly.entity_id
_entity_poly.type
_entity_poly.pdbx_seq_one_letter_code
_entity_poly.pdbx_strand_id
1 'polypeptide(L)'
;MVGIMVSSAFAITDGTYTVKTVTSYVNPDTGKTDDGGTGNSELGEGMCRSVIDENAEIEQKNGKVTVTMRMKLYSNLSNIRIATQESPKGKYNEVKYNVLKESSSTDSADIQFELPSADAYVQTKMYVVPMGRDVCFYWKCDTSKAESSDGKLEEEKVTTKKQTAGDKFTDITNHWASDAIKAVVNKGLFSGTSDVTFSPDKEMTRGMFVTVLGRLSGENISGTTTFTDVDNSVYYAPYIAWANKNGIVNGVSSTSFSPDTPVTCEQAAIILVKYAQYKNISLETKSISPSTTGVSEWAKENVIKAGKALQSKIQMAMIILLQLQEEMLPL
;
A
#
# COMPACT_ATOMS: atom_id res chain seq x y z
N MET A 1 33.23 33.39 -9.50
CA MET A 1 32.20 33.85 -8.56
C MET A 1 31.01 32.90 -8.71
N VAL A 2 30.93 31.86 -7.87
CA VAL A 2 29.87 30.86 -7.91
C VAL A 2 28.80 31.39 -6.98
N GLY A 3 27.67 31.78 -7.57
CA GLY A 3 26.50 32.24 -6.80
C GLY A 3 25.86 31.09 -6.05
N ILE A 4 25.97 31.11 -4.74
CA ILE A 4 25.19 30.27 -3.85
C ILE A 4 23.74 30.76 -3.96
N MET A 5 22.89 30.02 -4.67
CA MET A 5 21.46 30.22 -4.57
C MET A 5 21.02 29.71 -3.17
N VAL A 6 20.89 30.63 -2.25
CA VAL A 6 20.21 30.41 -1.00
C VAL A 6 18.73 30.30 -1.37
N SER A 7 18.19 29.09 -1.37
CA SER A 7 16.75 28.89 -1.40
C SER A 7 16.19 29.61 -0.18
N SER A 8 15.51 30.73 -0.41
CA SER A 8 14.76 31.40 0.64
C SER A 8 13.61 30.50 1.07
N ALA A 9 13.77 29.82 2.20
CA ALA A 9 12.62 29.24 2.90
C ALA A 9 11.60 30.39 3.09
N PHE A 10 10.40 30.22 2.61
CA PHE A 10 9.31 31.15 2.92
C PHE A 10 9.11 31.12 4.42
N ALA A 11 9.49 32.21 5.09
CA ALA A 11 9.20 32.38 6.50
C ALA A 11 7.69 32.51 6.63
N ILE A 12 7.04 31.48 7.16
CA ILE A 12 5.62 31.54 7.52
C ILE A 12 5.51 32.55 8.66
N THR A 13 4.61 33.53 8.54
CA THR A 13 4.29 34.47 9.62
C THR A 13 3.44 33.79 10.69
N ASP A 14 3.24 34.44 11.84
CA ASP A 14 2.32 33.94 12.86
C ASP A 14 0.93 33.71 12.25
N GLY A 15 0.37 32.51 12.46
CA GLY A 15 -0.90 32.07 11.88
C GLY A 15 -1.00 30.56 11.81
N THR A 16 -2.15 30.08 11.35
CA THR A 16 -2.42 28.66 11.09
C THR A 16 -2.51 28.41 9.59
N TYR A 17 -1.88 27.36 9.12
CA TYR A 17 -1.74 27.04 7.70
C TYR A 17 -2.02 25.57 7.44
N THR A 18 -2.79 25.30 6.40
CA THR A 18 -2.87 23.95 5.82
C THR A 18 -1.75 23.78 4.80
N VAL A 19 -0.99 22.70 4.93
CA VAL A 19 0.17 22.39 4.10
C VAL A 19 0.10 20.96 3.59
N LYS A 20 0.74 20.69 2.45
CA LYS A 20 0.92 19.32 1.96
C LYS A 20 2.04 18.62 2.74
N THR A 21 1.89 17.31 2.93
CA THR A 21 2.96 16.45 3.44
C THR A 21 3.73 15.80 2.30
N VAL A 22 5.04 15.73 2.44
CA VAL A 22 5.94 15.03 1.52
C VAL A 22 6.60 13.91 2.28
N THR A 23 6.32 12.68 1.92
CA THR A 23 6.85 11.47 2.55
C THR A 23 8.10 10.96 1.85
N SER A 24 8.97 10.28 2.57
CA SER A 24 10.12 9.55 2.06
C SER A 24 10.39 8.31 2.92
N TYR A 25 10.44 7.14 2.29
CA TYR A 25 10.86 5.91 2.96
C TYR A 25 12.38 5.86 3.16
N VAL A 26 13.11 6.61 2.36
CA VAL A 26 14.58 6.73 2.46
C VAL A 26 14.93 7.91 3.35
N ASN A 27 15.92 7.74 4.19
CA ASN A 27 16.49 8.84 4.97
C ASN A 27 16.99 9.92 4.01
N PRO A 28 16.47 11.14 4.07
CA PRO A 28 16.79 12.20 3.14
C PRO A 28 18.27 12.64 3.18
N ASP A 29 18.97 12.37 4.30
CA ASP A 29 20.37 12.74 4.46
C ASP A 29 21.34 11.68 3.93
N THR A 30 20.96 10.40 4.01
CA THR A 30 21.85 9.27 3.67
C THR A 30 21.46 8.55 2.39
N GLY A 31 20.24 8.74 1.91
CA GLY A 31 19.68 8.01 0.77
C GLY A 31 19.47 6.52 1.05
N LYS A 32 19.44 6.09 2.32
CA LYS A 32 19.27 4.69 2.74
C LYS A 32 18.04 4.51 3.61
N THR A 33 17.52 3.30 3.69
CA THR A 33 16.46 2.95 4.63
C THR A 33 17.07 2.68 6.02
N ASP A 34 16.37 3.10 7.09
CA ASP A 34 16.87 2.98 8.47
C ASP A 34 16.15 1.88 9.28
N ASP A 35 15.32 1.06 8.64
CA ASP A 35 14.59 -0.04 9.27
C ASP A 35 15.06 -1.44 8.83
N GLY A 36 16.19 -1.51 8.11
CA GLY A 36 16.70 -2.75 7.53
C GLY A 36 15.93 -3.23 6.31
N GLY A 37 15.00 -2.44 5.81
CA GLY A 37 14.27 -2.71 4.57
C GLY A 37 15.20 -2.76 3.36
N THR A 38 14.95 -3.68 2.46
CA THR A 38 15.84 -3.99 1.31
C THR A 38 15.66 -3.05 0.12
N GLY A 39 15.38 -1.75 0.37
CA GLY A 39 15.55 -0.72 -0.64
C GLY A 39 14.54 -0.67 -1.79
N ASN A 40 13.35 -1.27 -1.68
CA ASN A 40 12.27 -0.95 -2.61
C ASN A 40 11.58 0.35 -2.17
N SER A 41 12.16 1.47 -2.61
CA SER A 41 11.69 2.81 -2.23
C SER A 41 10.25 3.08 -2.67
N GLU A 42 9.79 2.58 -3.81
CA GLU A 42 8.42 2.82 -4.30
C GLU A 42 7.35 2.20 -3.40
N LEU A 43 7.59 0.97 -2.90
CA LEU A 43 6.67 0.34 -1.96
C LEU A 43 6.68 1.05 -0.62
N GLY A 44 7.87 1.31 -0.09
CA GLY A 44 8.04 2.05 1.16
C GLY A 44 7.36 3.43 1.09
N GLU A 45 7.50 4.15 -0.03
CA GLU A 45 6.81 5.42 -0.27
C GLU A 45 5.29 5.26 -0.27
N GLY A 46 4.75 4.22 -0.92
CA GLY A 46 3.33 3.91 -0.91
C GLY A 46 2.81 3.68 0.51
N MET A 47 3.57 2.94 1.32
CA MET A 47 3.24 2.67 2.72
C MET A 47 3.27 3.95 3.57
N CYS A 48 4.28 4.81 3.40
CA CYS A 48 4.35 6.09 4.11
C CYS A 48 3.10 6.94 3.84
N ARG A 49 2.69 7.04 2.58
CA ARG A 49 1.48 7.79 2.17
C ARG A 49 0.18 7.16 2.67
N SER A 50 0.14 5.85 2.90
CA SER A 50 -1.02 5.21 3.49
C SER A 50 -1.19 5.52 4.98
N VAL A 51 -0.09 5.83 5.68
CA VAL A 51 -0.10 6.16 7.10
C VAL A 51 -0.20 7.67 7.34
N ILE A 52 0.54 8.50 6.59
CA ILE A 52 0.53 9.95 6.75
C ILE A 52 -0.52 10.56 5.81
N ASP A 53 -1.38 11.41 6.35
CA ASP A 53 -2.33 12.16 5.52
C ASP A 53 -1.59 13.11 4.57
N GLU A 54 -2.17 13.36 3.40
CA GLU A 54 -1.59 14.27 2.40
C GLU A 54 -1.56 15.73 2.83
N ASN A 55 -2.31 16.09 3.88
CA ASN A 55 -2.36 17.42 4.46
C ASN A 55 -1.97 17.36 5.95
N ALA A 56 -1.36 18.43 6.41
CA ALA A 56 -1.13 18.70 7.82
C ALA A 56 -1.48 20.17 8.11
N GLU A 57 -1.71 20.49 9.37
CA GLU A 57 -1.86 21.85 9.83
C GLU A 57 -0.59 22.29 10.55
N ILE A 58 -0.08 23.47 10.22
CA ILE A 58 1.01 24.13 10.93
C ILE A 58 0.45 25.38 11.63
N GLU A 59 0.66 25.48 12.93
CA GLU A 59 0.48 26.72 13.69
C GLU A 59 1.86 27.32 13.98
N GLN A 60 2.09 28.51 13.47
CA GLN A 60 3.25 29.32 13.88
C GLN A 60 2.79 30.42 14.80
N LYS A 61 3.42 30.52 15.97
CA LYS A 61 3.08 31.51 16.99
C LYS A 61 4.28 31.84 17.83
N ASN A 62 4.63 33.14 17.90
CA ASN A 62 5.75 33.62 18.70
C ASN A 62 7.07 32.86 18.46
N GLY A 63 7.36 32.54 17.21
CA GLY A 63 8.58 31.80 16.81
C GLY A 63 8.56 30.30 17.10
N LYS A 64 7.47 29.75 17.62
CA LYS A 64 7.25 28.31 17.78
C LYS A 64 6.41 27.79 16.63
N VAL A 65 6.77 26.62 16.16
CA VAL A 65 6.04 25.90 15.12
C VAL A 65 5.46 24.62 15.70
N THR A 66 4.16 24.46 15.59
CA THR A 66 3.45 23.24 16.01
C THR A 66 2.80 22.62 14.78
N VAL A 67 2.96 21.33 14.58
CA VAL A 67 2.30 20.60 13.51
C VAL A 67 1.24 19.68 14.07
N THR A 68 0.07 19.68 13.45
CA THR A 68 -0.98 18.67 13.65
C THR A 68 -1.11 17.84 12.40
N MET A 69 -0.88 16.55 12.52
CA MET A 69 -0.85 15.60 11.41
C MET A 69 -1.77 14.42 11.71
N ARG A 70 -2.52 13.98 10.69
CA ARG A 70 -3.36 12.79 10.81
C ARG A 70 -2.57 11.54 10.42
N MET A 71 -2.51 10.60 11.34
CA MET A 71 -2.07 9.23 11.08
C MET A 71 -3.27 8.36 10.77
N LYS A 72 -3.23 7.67 9.63
CA LYS A 72 -4.24 6.68 9.18
C LYS A 72 -3.77 5.29 9.55
N LEU A 73 -4.69 4.30 9.49
CA LEU A 73 -4.44 2.91 9.88
C LEU A 73 -3.92 2.79 11.32
N TYR A 74 -4.40 3.69 12.18
CA TYR A 74 -3.85 3.90 13.53
C TYR A 74 -4.00 2.68 14.43
N SER A 75 -5.06 1.89 14.27
CA SER A 75 -5.28 0.64 15.02
C SER A 75 -4.21 -0.42 14.76
N ASN A 76 -3.54 -0.35 13.60
CA ASN A 76 -2.47 -1.27 13.20
C ASN A 76 -1.07 -0.79 13.62
N LEU A 77 -0.97 0.33 14.30
CA LEU A 77 0.29 0.96 14.68
C LEU A 77 0.49 0.90 16.19
N SER A 78 1.72 0.62 16.61
CA SER A 78 2.11 0.68 18.02
C SER A 78 3.55 1.18 18.16
N ASN A 79 3.97 1.51 19.39
CA ASN A 79 5.31 2.04 19.66
C ASN A 79 5.70 3.23 18.78
N ILE A 80 4.74 4.12 18.52
CA ILE A 80 4.98 5.29 17.66
C ILE A 80 5.97 6.22 18.37
N ARG A 81 7.04 6.58 17.67
CA ARG A 81 8.07 7.52 18.10
C ARG A 81 8.29 8.54 17.01
N ILE A 82 8.24 9.80 17.40
CA ILE A 82 8.44 10.95 16.51
C ILE A 82 9.76 11.60 16.87
N ALA A 83 10.59 11.87 15.89
CA ALA A 83 11.82 12.64 16.07
C ALA A 83 11.95 13.71 14.98
N THR A 84 12.48 14.85 15.33
CA THR A 84 12.66 15.99 14.43
C THR A 84 14.13 16.36 14.28
N GLN A 85 14.48 17.01 13.18
CA GLN A 85 15.83 17.42 12.85
C GLN A 85 15.88 18.95 12.80
N GLU A 86 16.78 19.57 13.56
CA GLU A 86 16.94 21.03 13.57
C GLU A 86 17.58 21.60 12.30
N SER A 87 18.37 20.80 11.62
CA SER A 87 19.07 21.22 10.39
C SER A 87 19.32 20.01 9.48
N PRO A 88 19.41 20.21 8.16
CA PRO A 88 19.77 19.13 7.24
C PRO A 88 21.07 18.45 7.66
N LYS A 89 21.11 17.11 7.60
CA LYS A 89 22.20 16.24 8.04
C LYS A 89 22.50 16.31 9.56
N GLY A 90 21.63 16.92 10.34
CA GLY A 90 21.68 16.92 11.78
C GLY A 90 21.18 15.61 12.39
N LYS A 91 21.23 15.53 13.72
CA LYS A 91 20.68 14.40 14.46
C LYS A 91 19.14 14.54 14.58
N TYR A 92 18.42 13.44 14.44
CA TYR A 92 17.00 13.36 14.82
C TYR A 92 16.87 13.23 16.32
N ASN A 93 16.16 14.16 16.94
CA ASN A 93 15.89 14.18 18.38
C ASN A 93 14.42 13.80 18.63
N GLU A 94 14.17 12.86 19.54
CA GLU A 94 12.81 12.47 19.89
C GLU A 94 12.05 13.66 20.48
N VAL A 95 10.80 13.83 20.04
CA VAL A 95 9.87 14.83 20.56
C VAL A 95 8.63 14.14 21.12
N LYS A 96 8.06 14.73 22.16
CA LYS A 96 6.77 14.29 22.69
C LYS A 96 5.66 14.77 21.77
N TYR A 97 4.68 13.92 21.58
CA TYR A 97 3.47 14.28 20.83
C TYR A 97 2.22 14.07 21.71
N ASN A 98 1.18 14.79 21.39
CA ASN A 98 -0.15 14.64 21.97
C ASN A 98 -1.08 14.02 20.92
N VAL A 99 -1.94 13.11 21.34
CA VAL A 99 -3.06 12.65 20.53
C VAL A 99 -4.23 13.56 20.82
N LEU A 100 -4.64 14.37 19.86
CA LEU A 100 -5.74 15.33 19.99
C LEU A 100 -7.09 14.66 19.80
N LYS A 101 -7.17 13.75 18.84
CA LYS A 101 -8.41 13.07 18.46
C LYS A 101 -8.08 11.69 17.90
N GLU A 102 -8.84 10.69 18.30
CA GLU A 102 -8.86 9.38 17.66
C GLU A 102 -10.24 9.14 17.04
N SER A 103 -10.26 8.45 15.90
CA SER A 103 -11.48 8.11 15.19
C SER A 103 -11.43 6.66 14.77
N SER A 104 -12.26 5.82 15.39
CA SER A 104 -12.43 4.44 14.99
C SER A 104 -13.16 4.29 13.66
N SER A 105 -13.99 5.27 13.29
CA SER A 105 -14.74 5.25 12.02
C SER A 105 -13.86 5.49 10.79
N THR A 106 -12.71 6.18 10.96
CA THR A 106 -11.74 6.45 9.90
C THR A 106 -10.40 5.77 10.17
N ASP A 107 -10.30 4.96 11.23
CA ASP A 107 -9.07 4.33 11.70
C ASP A 107 -7.88 5.30 11.67
N SER A 108 -8.03 6.42 12.39
CA SER A 108 -7.04 7.50 12.37
C SER A 108 -6.89 8.20 13.71
N ALA A 109 -5.74 8.85 13.89
CA ALA A 109 -5.50 9.74 15.02
C ALA A 109 -4.86 11.05 14.54
N ASP A 110 -5.31 12.18 15.10
CA ASP A 110 -4.68 13.47 14.92
C ASP A 110 -3.64 13.65 16.02
N ILE A 111 -2.37 13.70 15.63
CA ILE A 111 -1.24 13.89 16.55
C ILE A 111 -0.62 15.27 16.37
N GLN A 112 -0.19 15.85 17.48
CA GLN A 112 0.38 17.20 17.52
C GLN A 112 1.71 17.21 18.24
N PHE A 113 2.70 17.91 17.68
CA PHE A 113 4.02 18.09 18.29
C PHE A 113 4.72 19.34 17.77
N GLU A 114 5.78 19.77 18.47
CA GLU A 114 6.59 20.93 18.07
C GLU A 114 7.61 20.54 16.99
N LEU A 115 7.76 21.42 16.00
CA LEU A 115 8.81 21.35 14.99
C LEU A 115 9.87 22.42 15.24
N PRO A 116 11.16 22.15 15.00
CA PRO A 116 12.20 23.16 15.08
C PRO A 116 12.08 24.23 13.98
N SER A 117 11.49 23.90 12.86
CA SER A 117 11.14 24.81 11.76
C SER A 117 9.99 24.22 10.94
N ALA A 118 9.28 25.05 10.19
CA ALA A 118 8.10 24.62 9.42
C ALA A 118 8.43 23.63 8.27
N ASP A 119 9.67 23.58 7.83
CA ASP A 119 10.19 22.70 6.79
C ASP A 119 11.11 21.57 7.33
N ALA A 120 11.15 21.40 8.65
CA ALA A 120 11.97 20.38 9.30
C ALA A 120 11.54 18.97 8.86
N TYR A 121 12.51 18.09 8.70
CA TYR A 121 12.24 16.68 8.50
C TYR A 121 11.81 16.01 9.81
N VAL A 122 10.79 15.19 9.69
CA VAL A 122 10.26 14.36 10.78
C VAL A 122 10.59 12.91 10.48
N GLN A 123 11.22 12.23 11.41
CA GLN A 123 11.41 10.78 11.41
C GLN A 123 10.27 10.17 12.22
N THR A 124 9.56 9.21 11.64
CA THR A 124 8.52 8.44 12.32
C THR A 124 8.94 6.98 12.37
N LYS A 125 9.01 6.44 13.59
CA LYS A 125 9.25 5.02 13.86
C LYS A 125 8.03 4.42 14.53
N MET A 126 7.63 3.23 14.09
CA MET A 126 6.49 2.54 14.65
C MET A 126 6.61 1.04 14.41
N TYR A 127 5.96 0.26 15.26
CA TYR A 127 5.72 -1.16 14.98
C TYR A 127 4.41 -1.29 14.19
N VAL A 128 4.48 -1.93 13.05
CA VAL A 128 3.31 -2.19 12.18
C VAL A 128 2.84 -3.61 12.41
N VAL A 129 1.70 -3.75 13.08
CA VAL A 129 1.17 -5.04 13.52
C VAL A 129 1.03 -6.06 12.38
N PRO A 130 0.41 -5.73 11.23
CA PRO A 130 0.29 -6.68 10.13
C PRO A 130 1.62 -7.10 9.51
N MET A 131 2.68 -6.29 9.66
CA MET A 131 4.01 -6.59 9.14
C MET A 131 4.89 -7.33 10.14
N GLY A 132 4.50 -7.38 11.42
CA GLY A 132 5.26 -8.00 12.50
C GLY A 132 6.64 -7.37 12.72
N ARG A 133 6.85 -6.10 12.33
CA ARG A 133 8.16 -5.43 12.43
C ARG A 133 8.08 -3.93 12.64
N ASP A 134 9.19 -3.38 13.14
CA ASP A 134 9.40 -1.93 13.17
C ASP A 134 9.62 -1.37 11.75
N VAL A 135 9.06 -0.17 11.51
CA VAL A 135 9.20 0.61 10.29
C VAL A 135 9.71 1.99 10.66
N CYS A 136 10.59 2.52 9.81
CA CYS A 136 11.11 3.87 9.93
C CYS A 136 10.96 4.59 8.59
N PHE A 137 10.35 5.76 8.60
CA PHE A 137 10.23 6.62 7.43
C PHE A 137 10.29 8.10 7.82
N TYR A 138 10.34 8.95 6.81
CA TYR A 138 10.54 10.39 6.92
C TYR A 138 9.42 11.14 6.23
N TRP A 139 9.15 12.33 6.68
CA TRP A 139 8.25 13.24 6.01
C TRP A 139 8.55 14.69 6.43
N LYS A 140 8.02 15.64 5.69
CA LYS A 140 8.06 17.06 6.03
C LYS A 140 6.81 17.76 5.49
N CYS A 141 6.59 18.97 5.95
CA CYS A 141 5.59 19.87 5.40
C CYS A 141 6.14 20.62 4.19
N ASP A 142 5.36 20.69 3.11
CA ASP A 142 5.66 21.57 1.97
C ASP A 142 5.01 22.93 2.22
N THR A 143 5.81 23.86 2.70
CA THR A 143 5.36 25.22 2.99
C THR A 143 5.31 26.13 1.78
N SER A 144 5.77 25.68 0.62
CA SER A 144 5.79 26.48 -0.62
C SER A 144 4.39 26.82 -1.15
N LYS A 145 3.37 26.09 -0.71
CA LYS A 145 1.97 26.26 -1.07
C LYS A 145 1.07 26.30 0.17
N ALA A 146 1.58 26.88 1.26
CA ALA A 146 0.82 27.01 2.48
C ALA A 146 -0.42 27.89 2.25
N GLU A 147 -1.60 27.38 2.57
CA GLU A 147 -2.86 28.13 2.54
C GLU A 147 -3.20 28.55 3.97
N SER A 148 -3.43 29.87 4.21
CA SER A 148 -3.86 30.34 5.50
C SER A 148 -5.21 29.73 5.86
N SER A 149 -5.28 29.01 6.98
CA SER A 149 -6.53 28.50 7.51
C SER A 149 -6.90 29.32 8.73
N ASP A 150 -8.11 29.89 8.75
CA ASP A 150 -8.66 30.63 9.89
C ASP A 150 -9.05 29.69 11.06
N GLY A 151 -8.18 28.70 11.38
CA GLY A 151 -8.30 27.85 12.56
C GLY A 151 -9.43 26.83 12.53
N LYS A 152 -9.81 26.33 11.36
CA LYS A 152 -10.65 25.15 11.20
C LYS A 152 -9.94 24.15 10.33
N LEU A 153 -9.50 23.03 10.92
CA LEU A 153 -9.65 21.76 10.24
C LEU A 153 -11.16 21.63 10.02
N GLU A 154 -11.68 22.15 8.93
CA GLU A 154 -13.04 21.87 8.54
C GLU A 154 -13.14 20.32 8.47
N GLU A 155 -14.08 19.77 9.26
CA GLU A 155 -14.66 18.48 8.88
C GLU A 155 -14.77 18.54 7.39
N GLU A 156 -14.09 17.58 6.71
CA GLU A 156 -13.99 17.53 5.24
C GLU A 156 -15.17 18.24 4.60
N LYS A 157 -14.98 19.47 4.12
CA LYS A 157 -15.79 19.91 3.00
C LYS A 157 -15.54 18.86 1.96
N VAL A 158 -16.54 18.00 1.79
CA VAL A 158 -16.71 17.15 0.63
C VAL A 158 -16.57 18.07 -0.59
N THR A 159 -15.32 18.40 -0.94
CA THR A 159 -15.02 18.70 -2.32
C THR A 159 -15.50 17.42 -2.99
N THR A 160 -16.52 17.55 -3.83
CA THR A 160 -17.03 16.46 -4.64
C THR A 160 -15.83 15.83 -5.34
N LYS A 161 -15.14 14.93 -4.62
CA LYS A 161 -14.14 14.02 -5.16
C LYS A 161 -14.94 13.31 -6.24
N LYS A 162 -14.56 13.49 -7.51
CA LYS A 162 -15.17 12.76 -8.61
C LYS A 162 -15.26 11.31 -8.17
N GLN A 163 -16.48 10.84 -7.89
CA GLN A 163 -16.74 9.53 -7.34
C GLN A 163 -16.06 8.51 -8.24
N THR A 164 -15.10 7.79 -7.69
CA THR A 164 -14.34 6.78 -8.43
C THR A 164 -15.06 5.44 -8.37
N ALA A 165 -14.75 4.53 -9.29
CA ALA A 165 -15.39 3.21 -9.33
C ALA A 165 -15.23 2.44 -8.00
N GLY A 166 -14.18 2.69 -7.24
CA GLY A 166 -13.93 2.06 -5.94
C GLY A 166 -14.77 2.63 -4.80
N ASP A 167 -15.28 3.86 -4.93
CA ASP A 167 -16.03 4.53 -3.86
C ASP A 167 -17.47 4.00 -3.70
N LYS A 168 -17.92 3.14 -4.60
CA LYS A 168 -19.26 2.53 -4.55
C LYS A 168 -19.41 1.43 -3.48
N PHE A 169 -18.32 0.87 -2.99
CA PHE A 169 -18.36 -0.25 -2.06
C PHE A 169 -18.55 0.20 -0.62
N THR A 170 -19.61 -0.25 0.00
CA THR A 170 -20.00 0.15 1.36
C THR A 170 -19.30 -0.67 2.45
N ASP A 171 -18.91 -1.90 2.12
CA ASP A 171 -18.30 -2.87 3.03
C ASP A 171 -16.80 -2.67 3.24
N ILE A 172 -16.19 -1.72 2.53
CA ILE A 172 -14.77 -1.39 2.68
C ILE A 172 -14.52 -0.07 3.41
N THR A 173 -15.56 0.64 3.83
CA THR A 173 -15.45 2.01 4.38
C THR A 173 -14.49 2.10 5.55
N ASN A 174 -14.49 1.09 6.42
CA ASN A 174 -13.61 1.00 7.60
C ASN A 174 -12.63 -0.18 7.49
N HIS A 175 -12.46 -0.74 6.31
CA HIS A 175 -11.56 -1.86 6.10
C HIS A 175 -10.13 -1.36 5.90
N TRP A 176 -9.15 -1.99 6.55
CA TRP A 176 -7.74 -1.63 6.49
C TRP A 176 -7.18 -1.53 5.05
N ALA A 177 -7.70 -2.35 4.13
CA ALA A 177 -7.30 -2.37 2.72
C ALA A 177 -8.13 -1.41 1.84
N SER A 178 -8.98 -0.54 2.40
CA SER A 178 -9.92 0.30 1.64
C SER A 178 -9.26 1.05 0.49
N ASP A 179 -8.16 1.75 0.73
CA ASP A 179 -7.47 2.54 -0.29
C ASP A 179 -6.82 1.65 -1.37
N ALA A 180 -6.26 0.52 -0.98
CA ALA A 180 -5.70 -0.46 -1.91
C ALA A 180 -6.80 -1.07 -2.79
N ILE A 181 -7.95 -1.42 -2.20
CA ILE A 181 -9.13 -1.92 -2.92
C ILE A 181 -9.62 -0.89 -3.93
N LYS A 182 -9.80 0.36 -3.51
CA LYS A 182 -10.20 1.47 -4.40
C LYS A 182 -9.21 1.62 -5.55
N ALA A 183 -7.91 1.57 -5.28
CA ALA A 183 -6.86 1.69 -6.30
C ALA A 183 -6.95 0.58 -7.36
N VAL A 184 -7.11 -0.69 -6.96
CA VAL A 184 -7.19 -1.82 -7.91
C VAL A 184 -8.51 -1.88 -8.66
N VAL A 185 -9.61 -1.42 -8.04
CA VAL A 185 -10.90 -1.27 -8.70
C VAL A 185 -10.85 -0.14 -9.73
N ASN A 186 -10.26 1.01 -9.39
CA ASN A 186 -10.10 2.13 -10.30
C ASN A 186 -9.21 1.79 -11.51
N LYS A 187 -8.29 0.84 -11.35
CA LYS A 187 -7.48 0.26 -12.44
C LYS A 187 -8.23 -0.82 -13.25
N GLY A 188 -9.47 -1.14 -12.89
CA GLY A 188 -10.27 -2.17 -13.56
C GLY A 188 -9.80 -3.60 -13.30
N LEU A 189 -8.92 -3.83 -12.33
CA LEU A 189 -8.42 -5.17 -12.00
C LEU A 189 -9.47 -5.98 -11.23
N PHE A 190 -10.18 -5.34 -10.32
CA PHE A 190 -11.26 -5.94 -9.52
C PHE A 190 -12.58 -5.22 -9.80
N SER A 191 -13.69 -5.94 -9.62
CA SER A 191 -15.04 -5.41 -9.86
C SER A 191 -15.95 -5.46 -8.62
N GLY A 192 -15.51 -6.09 -7.54
CA GLY A 192 -16.34 -6.41 -6.38
C GLY A 192 -17.17 -7.68 -6.59
N THR A 193 -17.90 -8.09 -5.58
CA THR A 193 -18.81 -9.26 -5.57
C THR A 193 -20.26 -8.88 -5.89
N SER A 194 -20.58 -7.58 -5.80
CA SER A 194 -21.84 -6.98 -6.25
C SER A 194 -21.60 -5.53 -6.67
N ASP A 195 -22.68 -4.83 -7.02
CA ASP A 195 -22.59 -3.40 -7.38
C ASP A 195 -22.10 -2.52 -6.24
N VAL A 196 -22.34 -2.92 -4.98
CA VAL A 196 -22.06 -2.12 -3.78
C VAL A 196 -21.22 -2.84 -2.73
N THR A 197 -20.79 -4.08 -2.98
CA THR A 197 -19.97 -4.86 -2.06
C THR A 197 -18.69 -5.37 -2.75
N PHE A 198 -17.58 -5.28 -2.08
CA PHE A 198 -16.28 -5.82 -2.51
C PHE A 198 -16.03 -7.20 -1.93
N SER A 199 -16.48 -7.45 -0.69
CA SER A 199 -16.25 -8.64 0.14
C SER A 199 -14.76 -8.89 0.40
N PRO A 200 -14.07 -7.95 1.08
CA PRO A 200 -12.62 -7.99 1.24
C PRO A 200 -12.11 -9.25 1.96
N ASP A 201 -12.88 -9.73 2.93
CA ASP A 201 -12.51 -10.90 3.77
C ASP A 201 -12.96 -12.25 3.16
N LYS A 202 -13.50 -12.23 1.94
CA LYS A 202 -13.92 -13.46 1.27
C LYS A 202 -12.74 -14.10 0.53
N GLU A 203 -12.61 -15.41 0.69
CA GLU A 203 -11.62 -16.20 -0.07
C GLU A 203 -11.71 -15.97 -1.57
N MET A 204 -10.56 -15.76 -2.20
CA MET A 204 -10.46 -15.61 -3.63
C MET A 204 -10.49 -16.99 -4.30
N THR A 205 -11.40 -17.17 -5.24
CA THR A 205 -11.45 -18.42 -6.00
C THR A 205 -10.40 -18.46 -7.11
N ARG A 206 -10.09 -19.66 -7.62
CA ARG A 206 -9.15 -19.86 -8.73
C ARG A 206 -9.58 -19.11 -10.01
N GLY A 207 -10.88 -19.07 -10.30
CA GLY A 207 -11.43 -18.31 -11.41
C GLY A 207 -11.26 -16.81 -11.27
N MET A 208 -11.50 -16.29 -10.06
CA MET A 208 -11.26 -14.87 -9.72
C MET A 208 -9.78 -14.51 -9.90
N PHE A 209 -8.87 -15.33 -9.36
CA PHE A 209 -7.44 -15.09 -9.42
C PHE A 209 -6.92 -14.98 -10.86
N VAL A 210 -7.31 -15.92 -11.71
CA VAL A 210 -6.92 -15.91 -13.13
C VAL A 210 -7.53 -14.72 -13.88
N THR A 211 -8.76 -14.32 -13.54
CA THR A 211 -9.39 -13.11 -14.09
C THR A 211 -8.58 -11.86 -13.80
N VAL A 212 -8.13 -11.70 -12.56
CA VAL A 212 -7.28 -10.55 -12.18
C VAL A 212 -5.97 -10.53 -12.96
N LEU A 213 -5.32 -11.68 -13.12
CA LEU A 213 -4.09 -11.77 -13.92
C LEU A 213 -4.32 -11.44 -15.40
N GLY A 214 -5.43 -11.88 -15.96
CA GLY A 214 -5.79 -11.55 -17.33
C GLY A 214 -6.06 -10.05 -17.51
N ARG A 215 -6.76 -9.42 -16.60
CA ARG A 215 -6.95 -7.96 -16.60
C ARG A 215 -5.62 -7.21 -16.42
N LEU A 216 -4.75 -7.70 -15.54
CA LEU A 216 -3.42 -7.13 -15.30
C LEU A 216 -2.52 -7.25 -16.55
N SER A 217 -2.73 -8.26 -17.40
CA SER A 217 -1.94 -8.44 -18.64
C SER A 217 -2.14 -7.31 -19.62
N GLY A 218 -3.27 -6.61 -19.57
CA GLY A 218 -3.67 -5.57 -20.53
C GLY A 218 -4.04 -6.09 -21.91
N GLU A 219 -4.18 -7.41 -22.05
CA GLU A 219 -4.47 -8.07 -23.34
C GLU A 219 -5.98 -8.10 -23.60
N ASN A 220 -6.36 -8.07 -24.87
CA ASN A 220 -7.76 -8.28 -25.26
C ASN A 220 -8.06 -9.80 -25.25
N ILE A 221 -8.58 -10.27 -24.12
CA ILE A 221 -8.79 -11.68 -23.85
C ILE A 221 -10.19 -12.10 -24.25
N SER A 222 -10.25 -13.15 -25.09
CA SER A 222 -11.49 -13.79 -25.54
C SER A 222 -11.24 -15.28 -25.78
N GLY A 223 -12.31 -16.05 -25.92
CA GLY A 223 -12.24 -17.48 -26.25
C GLY A 223 -13.02 -18.33 -25.25
N THR A 224 -13.00 -19.64 -25.50
CA THR A 224 -13.69 -20.65 -24.72
C THR A 224 -12.69 -21.68 -24.19
N THR A 225 -12.99 -22.24 -23.03
CA THR A 225 -12.20 -23.31 -22.44
C THR A 225 -12.80 -24.68 -22.72
N THR A 226 -11.96 -25.72 -22.70
CA THR A 226 -12.36 -27.11 -22.81
C THR A 226 -12.60 -27.79 -21.47
N PHE A 227 -12.40 -27.11 -20.37
CA PHE A 227 -12.72 -27.64 -19.05
C PHE A 227 -14.23 -27.80 -18.87
N THR A 228 -14.66 -29.01 -18.52
CA THR A 228 -16.08 -29.39 -18.48
C THR A 228 -16.82 -28.79 -17.29
N ASP A 229 -16.10 -28.35 -16.27
CA ASP A 229 -16.61 -27.69 -15.07
C ASP A 229 -16.61 -26.17 -15.17
N VAL A 230 -16.35 -25.62 -16.35
CA VAL A 230 -16.37 -24.18 -16.62
C VAL A 230 -17.43 -23.88 -17.67
N ASP A 231 -18.51 -23.21 -17.28
CA ASP A 231 -19.47 -22.68 -18.22
C ASP A 231 -18.83 -21.52 -19.01
N ASN A 232 -18.82 -21.64 -20.34
CA ASN A 232 -18.23 -20.61 -21.21
C ASN A 232 -18.99 -19.28 -21.24
N SER A 233 -20.17 -19.18 -20.61
CA SER A 233 -20.93 -17.95 -20.45
C SER A 233 -20.50 -17.12 -19.23
N VAL A 234 -19.75 -17.68 -18.29
CA VAL A 234 -19.33 -16.95 -17.08
C VAL A 234 -18.10 -16.08 -17.33
N TYR A 235 -18.00 -15.00 -16.54
CA TYR A 235 -17.01 -13.94 -16.76
C TYR A 235 -15.55 -14.40 -16.72
N TYR A 236 -15.22 -15.44 -15.98
CA TYR A 236 -13.86 -15.96 -15.85
C TYR A 236 -13.46 -16.97 -16.95
N ALA A 237 -14.41 -17.49 -17.70
CA ALA A 237 -14.13 -18.52 -18.71
C ALA A 237 -13.09 -18.10 -19.77
N PRO A 238 -13.17 -16.91 -20.39
CA PRO A 238 -12.16 -16.48 -21.35
C PRO A 238 -10.78 -16.32 -20.74
N TYR A 239 -10.70 -15.90 -19.48
CA TYR A 239 -9.43 -15.76 -18.77
C TYR A 239 -8.81 -17.11 -18.43
N ILE A 240 -9.62 -18.11 -18.06
CA ILE A 240 -9.17 -19.49 -17.86
C ILE A 240 -8.62 -20.06 -19.17
N ALA A 241 -9.35 -19.89 -20.28
CA ALA A 241 -8.91 -20.31 -21.60
C ALA A 241 -7.57 -19.69 -22.00
N TRP A 242 -7.43 -18.37 -21.82
CA TRP A 242 -6.21 -17.63 -22.09
C TRP A 242 -5.04 -18.11 -21.21
N ALA A 243 -5.24 -18.22 -19.92
CA ALA A 243 -4.18 -18.61 -19.00
C ALA A 243 -3.71 -20.06 -19.21
N ASN A 244 -4.63 -20.95 -19.51
CA ASN A 244 -4.31 -22.35 -19.85
C ASN A 244 -3.54 -22.44 -21.17
N LYS A 245 -4.01 -21.76 -22.23
CA LYS A 245 -3.33 -21.69 -23.53
C LYS A 245 -1.89 -21.20 -23.44
N ASN A 246 -1.64 -20.24 -22.54
CA ASN A 246 -0.31 -19.64 -22.33
C ASN A 246 0.52 -20.35 -21.24
N GLY A 247 0.06 -21.49 -20.75
CA GLY A 247 0.80 -22.29 -19.75
C GLY A 247 0.89 -21.64 -18.36
N ILE A 248 0.10 -20.57 -18.10
CA ILE A 248 0.06 -19.86 -16.82
C ILE A 248 -0.63 -20.72 -15.76
N VAL A 249 -1.71 -21.42 -16.15
CA VAL A 249 -2.45 -22.34 -15.28
C VAL A 249 -2.63 -23.71 -15.94
N ASN A 250 -2.81 -24.70 -15.08
CA ASN A 250 -3.31 -26.02 -15.47
C ASN A 250 -4.63 -26.29 -14.75
N GLY A 251 -5.43 -27.24 -15.27
CA GLY A 251 -6.54 -27.80 -14.54
C GLY A 251 -6.09 -28.58 -13.30
N VAL A 252 -7.04 -28.91 -12.46
CA VAL A 252 -6.84 -29.89 -11.37
C VAL A 252 -6.82 -31.32 -11.92
N SER A 253 -7.38 -31.48 -13.13
CA SER A 253 -7.26 -32.69 -13.98
C SER A 253 -7.18 -32.26 -15.46
N SER A 254 -7.14 -33.25 -16.38
CA SER A 254 -7.17 -32.98 -17.81
C SER A 254 -8.47 -32.32 -18.30
N THR A 255 -9.56 -32.44 -17.54
CA THR A 255 -10.91 -31.96 -17.93
C THR A 255 -11.53 -31.01 -16.91
N SER A 256 -10.93 -30.80 -15.75
CA SER A 256 -11.49 -29.96 -14.69
C SER A 256 -10.51 -28.87 -14.26
N PHE A 257 -11.03 -27.66 -14.07
CA PHE A 257 -10.28 -26.47 -13.58
C PHE A 257 -10.53 -26.15 -12.11
N SER A 258 -11.72 -26.48 -11.60
CA SER A 258 -12.23 -26.10 -10.26
C SER A 258 -12.26 -24.58 -10.05
N PRO A 259 -13.01 -23.81 -10.86
CA PRO A 259 -12.97 -22.35 -10.86
C PRO A 259 -13.44 -21.70 -9.55
N ASP A 260 -14.39 -22.34 -8.86
CA ASP A 260 -15.05 -21.79 -7.68
C ASP A 260 -14.41 -22.24 -6.35
N THR A 261 -13.35 -23.08 -6.41
CA THR A 261 -12.60 -23.43 -5.22
C THR A 261 -11.62 -22.31 -4.84
N PRO A 262 -11.40 -22.06 -3.53
CA PRO A 262 -10.37 -21.12 -3.08
C PRO A 262 -9.01 -21.47 -3.67
N VAL A 263 -8.27 -20.45 -4.11
CA VAL A 263 -6.89 -20.63 -4.55
C VAL A 263 -6.00 -20.70 -3.30
N THR A 264 -5.19 -21.76 -3.18
CA THR A 264 -4.22 -21.85 -2.08
C THR A 264 -3.00 -20.96 -2.34
N CYS A 265 -2.28 -20.55 -1.27
CA CYS A 265 -1.03 -19.79 -1.40
C CYS A 265 0.00 -20.51 -2.29
N GLU A 266 0.09 -21.82 -2.19
CA GLU A 266 0.97 -22.64 -3.04
C GLU A 266 0.58 -22.56 -4.52
N GLN A 267 -0.72 -22.68 -4.83
CA GLN A 267 -1.23 -22.53 -6.18
C GLN A 267 -1.01 -21.11 -6.71
N ALA A 268 -1.31 -20.11 -5.90
CA ALA A 268 -1.09 -18.70 -6.26
C ALA A 268 0.38 -18.44 -6.60
N ALA A 269 1.32 -18.93 -5.78
CA ALA A 269 2.76 -18.78 -6.02
C ALA A 269 3.20 -19.36 -7.36
N ILE A 270 2.73 -20.57 -7.70
CA ILE A 270 3.04 -21.20 -9.00
C ILE A 270 2.47 -20.41 -10.17
N ILE A 271 1.21 -20.01 -10.07
CA ILE A 271 0.53 -19.25 -11.12
C ILE A 271 1.24 -17.92 -11.36
N LEU A 272 1.66 -17.23 -10.31
CA LEU A 272 2.38 -15.96 -10.39
C LEU A 272 3.76 -16.09 -11.01
N VAL A 273 4.51 -17.13 -10.66
CA VAL A 273 5.82 -17.42 -11.29
C VAL A 273 5.65 -17.68 -12.78
N LYS A 274 4.66 -18.48 -13.16
CA LYS A 274 4.36 -18.76 -14.56
C LYS A 274 3.87 -17.52 -15.34
N TYR A 275 3.05 -16.67 -14.68
CA TYR A 275 2.63 -15.40 -15.26
C TYR A 275 3.83 -14.46 -15.49
N ALA A 276 4.75 -14.37 -14.52
CA ALA A 276 5.98 -13.60 -14.67
C ALA A 276 6.84 -14.11 -15.84
N GLN A 277 6.97 -15.42 -15.99
CA GLN A 277 7.65 -16.03 -17.13
C GLN A 277 6.97 -15.68 -18.45
N TYR A 278 5.64 -15.78 -18.51
CA TYR A 278 4.85 -15.41 -19.68
C TYR A 278 5.06 -13.94 -20.07
N LYS A 279 5.12 -13.04 -19.11
CA LYS A 279 5.35 -11.59 -19.32
C LYS A 279 6.83 -11.21 -19.48
N ASN A 280 7.75 -12.20 -19.50
CA ASN A 280 9.21 -11.99 -19.54
C ASN A 280 9.70 -11.07 -18.40
N ILE A 281 9.05 -11.14 -17.23
CA ILE A 281 9.45 -10.39 -16.05
C ILE A 281 10.56 -11.17 -15.36
N SER A 282 11.74 -10.55 -15.23
CA SER A 282 12.84 -11.14 -14.47
C SER A 282 12.48 -11.16 -12.98
N LEU A 283 12.43 -12.36 -12.42
CA LEU A 283 12.29 -12.56 -10.98
C LEU A 283 13.70 -12.49 -10.37
N GLU A 284 14.13 -11.30 -9.94
CA GLU A 284 15.44 -11.11 -9.32
C GLU A 284 15.55 -11.95 -8.05
N THR A 285 16.60 -12.74 -7.97
CA THR A 285 16.91 -13.57 -6.80
C THR A 285 17.70 -12.76 -5.78
N LYS A 286 17.03 -12.07 -4.86
CA LYS A 286 17.70 -11.53 -3.68
C LYS A 286 18.00 -12.63 -2.68
N SER A 287 18.99 -12.40 -1.82
CA SER A 287 19.56 -13.37 -0.85
C SER A 287 18.63 -13.77 0.30
N ILE A 288 17.33 -13.56 0.18
CA ILE A 288 16.33 -13.96 1.17
C ILE A 288 15.92 -15.40 0.89
N SER A 289 15.95 -16.23 1.92
CA SER A 289 15.40 -17.59 1.86
C SER A 289 14.06 -17.60 2.59
N PRO A 290 12.93 -17.51 1.86
CA PRO A 290 11.61 -17.63 2.48
C PRO A 290 11.50 -18.96 3.21
N SER A 291 10.80 -18.97 4.36
CA SER A 291 10.50 -20.24 5.04
C SER A 291 9.66 -21.14 4.15
N THR A 292 9.97 -22.40 4.09
CA THR A 292 9.20 -23.44 3.40
C THR A 292 8.58 -24.43 4.35
N THR A 293 8.55 -24.11 5.64
CA THR A 293 7.91 -24.96 6.67
C THR A 293 6.43 -25.06 6.37
N GLY A 294 5.89 -26.28 6.29
CA GLY A 294 4.49 -26.53 5.94
C GLY A 294 4.15 -26.45 4.44
N VAL A 295 5.11 -26.09 3.58
CA VAL A 295 4.89 -26.03 2.12
C VAL A 295 5.05 -27.42 1.51
N SER A 296 4.10 -27.81 0.67
CA SER A 296 4.13 -29.05 -0.09
C SER A 296 5.37 -29.13 -1.01
N GLU A 297 5.96 -30.32 -1.15
CA GLU A 297 7.20 -30.50 -1.92
C GLU A 297 7.09 -29.97 -3.37
N TRP A 298 5.94 -30.22 -4.03
CA TRP A 298 5.67 -29.76 -5.38
C TRP A 298 5.61 -28.25 -5.56
N ALA A 299 5.39 -27.48 -4.47
CA ALA A 299 5.25 -26.04 -4.51
C ALA A 299 6.51 -25.28 -4.04
N LYS A 300 7.41 -25.92 -3.28
CA LYS A 300 8.55 -25.27 -2.62
C LYS A 300 9.37 -24.38 -3.52
N GLU A 301 9.77 -24.84 -4.69
CA GLU A 301 10.59 -24.05 -5.62
C GLU A 301 9.88 -22.75 -6.05
N ASN A 302 8.58 -22.85 -6.37
CA ASN A 302 7.81 -21.69 -6.81
C ASN A 302 7.47 -20.74 -5.65
N VAL A 303 7.21 -21.26 -4.45
CA VAL A 303 7.02 -20.44 -3.24
C VAL A 303 8.30 -19.65 -2.94
N ILE A 304 9.48 -20.28 -3.04
CA ILE A 304 10.76 -19.58 -2.90
C ILE A 304 10.94 -18.52 -3.99
N LYS A 305 10.67 -18.83 -5.23
CA LYS A 305 10.75 -17.88 -6.37
C LYS A 305 9.78 -16.71 -6.19
N ALA A 306 8.53 -17.00 -5.85
CA ALA A 306 7.53 -15.98 -5.58
C ALA A 306 7.91 -15.11 -4.38
N GLY A 307 8.33 -15.69 -3.26
CA GLY A 307 8.76 -14.97 -2.07
C GLY A 307 9.98 -14.07 -2.32
N LYS A 308 10.94 -14.51 -3.14
CA LYS A 308 12.06 -13.67 -3.59
C LYS A 308 11.64 -12.53 -4.51
N ALA A 309 10.61 -12.77 -5.33
CA ALA A 309 10.08 -11.79 -6.28
C ALA A 309 9.11 -10.79 -5.65
N LEU A 310 8.55 -11.10 -4.48
CA LEU A 310 7.64 -10.21 -3.73
C LEU A 310 8.22 -8.83 -3.41
N GLN A 311 9.51 -8.63 -3.66
CA GLN A 311 10.20 -7.36 -3.52
C GLN A 311 10.37 -6.57 -4.83
N SER A 312 9.78 -7.01 -5.94
CA SER A 312 9.81 -6.32 -7.23
C SER A 312 8.43 -5.77 -7.63
N LYS A 313 8.33 -5.10 -8.79
CA LYS A 313 7.11 -4.45 -9.30
C LYS A 313 5.81 -5.29 -9.37
N ILE A 314 5.91 -6.62 -9.26
CA ILE A 314 4.75 -7.53 -9.16
C ILE A 314 4.11 -7.43 -7.77
N GLN A 315 4.81 -6.89 -6.81
CA GLN A 315 4.53 -6.83 -5.39
C GLN A 315 3.17 -6.22 -5.04
N MET A 316 2.72 -5.17 -5.74
CA MET A 316 1.45 -4.52 -5.38
C MET A 316 0.22 -5.40 -5.67
N ALA A 317 0.20 -6.10 -6.82
CA ALA A 317 -0.89 -7.02 -7.13
C ALA A 317 -0.82 -8.29 -6.26
N MET A 318 0.39 -8.78 -5.95
CA MET A 318 0.60 -9.97 -5.10
C MET A 318 0.33 -9.71 -3.63
N ILE A 319 0.74 -8.57 -3.07
CA ILE A 319 0.48 -8.22 -1.67
C ILE A 319 -1.02 -8.08 -1.44
N ILE A 320 -1.74 -7.43 -2.35
CA ILE A 320 -3.19 -7.31 -2.28
C ILE A 320 -3.85 -8.69 -2.39
N LEU A 321 -3.32 -9.59 -3.23
CA LEU A 321 -3.84 -10.94 -3.43
C LEU A 321 -3.48 -11.88 -2.27
N LEU A 322 -2.31 -11.75 -1.65
CA LEU A 322 -1.85 -12.60 -0.55
C LEU A 322 -2.29 -12.08 0.83
N GLN A 323 -2.37 -10.78 1.04
CA GLN A 323 -2.89 -10.20 2.29
C GLN A 323 -4.39 -10.44 2.46
N LEU A 324 -5.15 -10.60 1.37
CA LEU A 324 -6.54 -11.08 1.43
C LEU A 324 -6.66 -12.55 1.88
N GLN A 325 -5.53 -13.29 2.00
CA GLN A 325 -5.51 -14.69 2.43
C GLN A 325 -4.78 -14.96 3.76
N GLU A 326 -3.89 -14.07 4.21
CA GLU A 326 -3.10 -14.31 5.45
C GLU A 326 -3.90 -14.20 6.75
N GLU A 327 -5.07 -13.56 6.76
CA GLU A 327 -5.95 -13.52 7.94
C GLU A 327 -6.70 -14.84 8.22
N MET A 328 -6.53 -15.87 7.37
CA MET A 328 -7.29 -17.12 7.47
C MET A 328 -6.47 -18.35 7.86
N LEU A 329 -5.22 -18.22 8.25
CA LEU A 329 -4.49 -19.32 8.88
C LEU A 329 -4.54 -19.13 10.40
N PRO A 330 -5.26 -19.99 11.15
CA PRO A 330 -5.08 -20.06 12.58
C PRO A 330 -3.64 -20.52 12.85
N LEU A 331 -2.97 -19.82 13.80
CA LEU A 331 -1.67 -20.17 14.36
C LEU A 331 -1.59 -21.62 14.83
#